data_9cc539de32a39bf6e6df54f33b593736
#
_entry.id   9cc539de32a39bf6e6df54f33b593736
#
_cell.length_a   1.000
_cell.length_b   1.000
_cell.length_c   1.000
_cell.angle_alpha   90.00
_cell.angle_beta   90.00
_cell.angle_gamma   90.00
#
_symmetry.space_group_name_H-M   'P 1'
#
loop_
_entity.id
_entity.type
_entity.pdbx_description
1 polymer ?
#
loop_
_entity_poly.entity_id
_entity_poly.type
_entity_poly.pdbx_seq_one_letter_code
_entity_poly.pdbx_strand_id
1 'polypeptide(L)'
;MKKIVLFAAMAFVSVTGFAQNKFAHVNFNELVYLMPEMDAARETMNASQKEASDTYQAMVDEFQSKYQQYQQKASTWTQAIRESKEKELTEINQRIEEFNQSIQQELAAQQQELLAPIQQKAQEAVQKLAKEGGYIYVMDVATFLYVDEAQSVDLTPAARRALGIPESRTLESLQAELAAQQQQAQQ
;
A
#
# COMPACT_ATOMS: atom_id res chain seq x y z
N MET A 1 -35.44 62.30 -34.86
CA MET A 1 -35.32 61.54 -33.63
C MET A 1 -35.62 60.04 -33.89
N LYS A 2 -34.99 59.43 -34.91
CA LYS A 2 -35.20 57.99 -35.24
C LYS A 2 -33.86 57.22 -35.46
N LYS A 3 -32.72 57.76 -35.03
CA LYS A 3 -31.43 57.12 -35.25
C LYS A 3 -30.65 56.72 -33.98
N ILE A 4 -31.25 56.86 -32.79
CA ILE A 4 -30.58 56.57 -31.51
C ILE A 4 -31.00 55.19 -30.91
N VAL A 5 -32.06 54.56 -31.44
CA VAL A 5 -32.59 53.32 -30.92
C VAL A 5 -31.86 52.04 -31.44
N LEU A 6 -31.03 52.22 -32.48
CA LEU A 6 -30.37 51.05 -33.11
C LEU A 6 -29.01 50.66 -32.47
N PHE A 7 -28.46 51.44 -31.55
CA PHE A 7 -27.18 51.19 -30.91
C PHE A 7 -27.26 50.50 -29.53
N ALA A 8 -28.46 50.36 -28.96
CA ALA A 8 -28.64 49.72 -27.67
C ALA A 8 -28.90 48.18 -27.74
N ALA A 9 -29.06 47.63 -28.96
CA ALA A 9 -29.39 46.22 -29.14
C ALA A 9 -28.12 45.33 -29.44
N MET A 10 -26.94 45.90 -29.48
CA MET A 10 -25.74 45.16 -29.85
C MET A 10 -24.73 44.98 -28.70
N ALA A 11 -25.14 45.27 -27.44
CA ALA A 11 -24.30 45.12 -26.25
C ALA A 11 -24.72 43.88 -25.36
N PHE A 12 -25.63 43.04 -25.83
CA PHE A 12 -25.93 41.72 -25.23
C PHE A 12 -25.30 40.59 -26.03
N VAL A 13 -24.03 40.77 -26.47
CA VAL A 13 -23.24 39.61 -26.85
C VAL A 13 -22.76 38.96 -25.56
N SER A 14 -23.68 38.15 -25.02
CA SER A 14 -23.41 36.87 -24.34
C SER A 14 -21.94 36.62 -24.06
N VAL A 15 -21.51 37.00 -22.87
CA VAL A 15 -20.49 36.23 -22.14
C VAL A 15 -21.20 34.93 -21.75
N THR A 16 -21.52 34.08 -22.72
CA THR A 16 -21.58 32.65 -22.51
C THR A 16 -20.12 32.26 -22.28
N GLY A 17 -19.63 32.50 -21.08
CA GLY A 17 -18.45 31.80 -20.61
C GLY A 17 -18.79 30.32 -20.79
N PHE A 18 -18.25 29.71 -21.82
CA PHE A 18 -18.19 28.29 -21.90
C PHE A 18 -17.56 27.87 -20.58
N ALA A 19 -18.35 27.28 -19.69
CA ALA A 19 -17.84 26.55 -18.55
C ALA A 19 -16.98 25.44 -19.16
N GLN A 20 -15.71 25.76 -19.40
CA GLN A 20 -14.78 24.84 -19.98
C GLN A 20 -14.66 23.71 -18.99
N ASN A 21 -15.16 22.55 -19.38
CA ASN A 21 -15.10 21.36 -18.54
C ASN A 21 -13.63 21.18 -18.12
N LYS A 22 -13.38 21.28 -16.80
CA LYS A 22 -12.04 21.12 -16.28
C LYS A 22 -11.79 19.64 -15.99
N PHE A 23 -10.74 19.12 -16.59
CA PHE A 23 -10.25 17.78 -16.34
C PHE A 23 -8.95 17.85 -15.54
N ALA A 24 -8.75 16.86 -14.70
CA ALA A 24 -7.50 16.72 -13.96
C ALA A 24 -7.06 15.26 -13.92
N HIS A 25 -5.79 15.09 -13.66
CA HIS A 25 -5.21 13.78 -13.41
C HIS A 25 -4.34 13.81 -12.15
N VAL A 26 -4.02 12.65 -11.63
CA VAL A 26 -3.19 12.48 -10.45
C VAL A 26 -2.43 11.15 -10.54
N ASN A 27 -1.21 11.12 -10.05
CA ASN A 27 -0.50 9.86 -9.82
C ASN A 27 -0.88 9.34 -8.43
N PHE A 28 -1.99 8.58 -8.36
CA PHE A 28 -2.53 8.12 -7.08
C PHE A 28 -1.59 7.16 -6.37
N ASN A 29 -0.92 6.29 -7.12
CA ASN A 29 0.07 5.37 -6.55
C ASN A 29 1.24 6.12 -5.92
N GLU A 30 1.76 7.16 -6.58
CA GLU A 30 2.82 7.99 -6.03
C GLU A 30 2.40 8.61 -4.69
N LEU A 31 1.18 9.15 -4.61
CA LEU A 31 0.67 9.74 -3.37
C LEU A 31 0.69 8.70 -2.25
N VAL A 32 0.06 7.55 -2.45
CA VAL A 32 -0.04 6.50 -1.44
C VAL A 32 1.35 6.02 -0.99
N TYR A 33 2.26 5.76 -1.94
CA TYR A 33 3.59 5.25 -1.63
C TYR A 33 4.47 6.23 -0.87
N LEU A 34 4.29 7.53 -1.08
CA LEU A 34 5.12 8.56 -0.47
C LEU A 34 4.52 9.18 0.80
N MET A 35 3.30 8.81 1.19
CA MET A 35 2.70 9.27 2.44
C MET A 35 3.52 8.82 3.66
N PRO A 36 3.67 9.69 4.70
CA PRO A 36 4.37 9.31 5.93
C PRO A 36 3.73 8.09 6.64
N GLU A 37 2.41 7.96 6.56
CA GLU A 37 1.69 6.81 7.14
C GLU A 37 2.07 5.48 6.47
N MET A 38 2.50 5.54 5.21
CA MET A 38 2.95 4.35 4.50
C MET A 38 4.28 3.82 5.06
N ASP A 39 5.13 4.69 5.60
CA ASP A 39 6.37 4.25 6.25
C ASP A 39 6.07 3.48 7.53
N ALA A 40 5.16 4.01 8.38
CA ALA A 40 4.73 3.31 9.58
C ALA A 40 4.06 1.96 9.25
N ALA A 41 3.28 1.91 8.18
CA ALA A 41 2.68 0.66 7.70
C ALA A 41 3.75 -0.36 7.26
N ARG A 42 4.79 0.09 6.54
CA ARG A 42 5.93 -0.78 6.15
C ARG A 42 6.70 -1.29 7.36
N GLU A 43 6.99 -0.42 8.34
CA GLU A 43 7.66 -0.84 9.58
C GLU A 43 6.85 -1.91 10.32
N THR A 44 5.54 -1.70 10.45
CA THR A 44 4.64 -2.67 11.07
C THR A 44 4.64 -4.01 10.31
N MET A 45 4.54 -3.98 8.99
CA MET A 45 4.58 -5.19 8.16
C MET A 45 5.93 -5.92 8.26
N ASN A 46 7.04 -5.19 8.24
CA ASN A 46 8.37 -5.77 8.39
C ASN A 46 8.55 -6.44 9.76
N ALA A 47 8.05 -5.81 10.83
CA ALA A 47 8.08 -6.38 12.17
C ALA A 47 7.25 -7.67 12.24
N SER A 48 6.04 -7.68 11.70
CA SER A 48 5.17 -8.86 11.68
C SER A 48 5.76 -10.01 10.84
N GLN A 49 6.37 -9.69 9.68
CA GLN A 49 7.04 -10.69 8.86
C GLN A 49 8.25 -11.31 9.59
N LYS A 50 9.01 -10.46 10.30
CA LYS A 50 10.13 -10.94 11.11
C LYS A 50 9.66 -11.86 12.23
N GLU A 51 8.65 -11.45 12.99
CA GLU A 51 8.06 -12.25 14.07
C GLU A 51 7.54 -13.60 13.56
N ALA A 52 6.87 -13.60 12.41
CA ALA A 52 6.41 -14.81 11.75
C ALA A 52 7.57 -15.75 11.36
N SER A 53 8.65 -15.17 10.80
CA SER A 53 9.85 -15.93 10.45
C SER A 53 10.55 -16.52 11.66
N ASP A 54 10.70 -15.72 12.73
CA ASP A 54 11.32 -16.17 13.98
C ASP A 54 10.50 -17.30 14.63
N THR A 55 9.17 -17.17 14.62
CA THR A 55 8.25 -18.19 15.14
C THR A 55 8.35 -19.50 14.34
N TYR A 56 8.32 -19.39 13.01
CA TYR A 56 8.49 -20.55 12.14
C TYR A 56 9.82 -21.26 12.39
N GLN A 57 10.92 -20.50 12.47
CA GLN A 57 12.24 -21.07 12.73
C GLN A 57 12.30 -21.78 14.09
N ALA A 58 11.70 -21.19 15.13
CA ALA A 58 11.65 -21.83 16.44
C ALA A 58 10.89 -23.17 16.42
N MET A 59 9.78 -23.26 15.66
CA MET A 59 9.05 -24.52 15.50
C MET A 59 9.87 -25.58 14.74
N VAL A 60 10.60 -25.16 13.70
CA VAL A 60 11.49 -26.06 12.95
C VAL A 60 12.64 -26.55 13.82
N ASP A 61 13.25 -25.68 14.62
CA ASP A 61 14.32 -26.05 15.54
C ASP A 61 13.84 -27.02 16.63
N GLU A 62 12.62 -26.81 17.16
CA GLU A 62 11.97 -27.74 18.08
C GLU A 62 11.81 -29.12 17.43
N PHE A 63 11.26 -29.17 16.21
CA PHE A 63 11.11 -30.43 15.48
C PHE A 63 12.45 -31.14 15.28
N GLN A 64 13.44 -30.44 14.79
CA GLN A 64 14.76 -31.01 14.53
C GLN A 64 15.41 -31.55 15.80
N SER A 65 15.34 -30.81 16.90
CA SER A 65 15.88 -31.25 18.20
C SER A 65 15.22 -32.52 18.69
N LYS A 66 13.89 -32.60 18.65
CA LYS A 66 13.14 -33.78 19.07
C LYS A 66 13.36 -34.97 18.12
N TYR A 67 13.46 -34.72 16.82
CA TYR A 67 13.74 -35.75 15.84
C TYR A 67 15.16 -36.36 16.03
N GLN A 68 16.16 -35.55 16.31
CA GLN A 68 17.52 -36.03 16.67
C GLN A 68 17.48 -36.88 17.95
N GLN A 69 16.77 -36.44 18.98
CA GLN A 69 16.59 -37.25 20.19
C GLN A 69 15.92 -38.59 19.91
N TYR A 70 14.89 -38.60 19.06
CA TYR A 70 14.22 -39.80 18.62
C TYR A 70 15.18 -40.76 17.93
N GLN A 71 15.94 -40.29 16.94
CA GLN A 71 16.91 -41.11 16.23
C GLN A 71 17.95 -41.74 17.16
N GLN A 72 18.46 -41.01 18.14
CA GLN A 72 19.46 -41.48 19.06
C GLN A 72 18.96 -42.49 20.09
N LYS A 73 17.70 -42.37 20.52
CA LYS A 73 17.18 -43.10 21.70
C LYS A 73 16.08 -44.10 21.38
N ALA A 74 15.54 -44.09 20.16
CA ALA A 74 14.36 -44.92 19.80
C ALA A 74 14.61 -46.43 20.04
N SER A 75 15.85 -46.91 19.84
CA SER A 75 16.22 -48.32 20.09
C SER A 75 16.27 -48.71 21.58
N THR A 76 16.40 -47.72 22.46
CA THR A 76 16.46 -47.93 23.92
C THR A 76 15.12 -47.77 24.62
N TRP A 77 14.13 -47.20 23.91
CA TRP A 77 12.79 -46.91 24.47
C TRP A 77 11.89 -48.09 24.40
N THR A 78 10.96 -48.18 25.36
CA THR A 78 9.80 -49.08 25.27
C THR A 78 8.91 -48.65 24.10
N GLN A 79 8.07 -49.58 23.62
CA GLN A 79 7.12 -49.30 22.55
C GLN A 79 6.23 -48.08 22.88
N ALA A 80 5.66 -48.03 24.10
CA ALA A 80 4.77 -46.96 24.53
C ALA A 80 5.48 -45.56 24.50
N ILE A 81 6.76 -45.49 24.91
CA ILE A 81 7.54 -44.27 24.85
C ILE A 81 7.80 -43.85 23.38
N ARG A 82 8.12 -44.80 22.53
CA ARG A 82 8.37 -44.54 21.10
C ARG A 82 7.12 -44.00 20.42
N GLU A 83 5.99 -44.66 20.60
CA GLU A 83 4.69 -44.19 20.06
C GLU A 83 4.33 -42.78 20.55
N SER A 84 4.58 -42.49 21.83
CA SER A 84 4.37 -41.14 22.38
C SER A 84 5.27 -40.10 21.71
N LYS A 85 6.54 -40.45 21.42
CA LYS A 85 7.49 -39.52 20.75
C LYS A 85 7.18 -39.34 19.25
N GLU A 86 6.72 -40.38 18.59
CA GLU A 86 6.24 -40.30 17.20
C GLU A 86 5.03 -39.37 17.08
N LYS A 87 4.08 -39.49 18.02
CA LYS A 87 2.93 -38.62 18.11
C LYS A 87 3.35 -37.16 18.33
N GLU A 88 4.27 -36.90 19.27
CA GLU A 88 4.82 -35.56 19.51
C GLU A 88 5.44 -34.94 18.25
N LEU A 89 6.22 -35.70 17.49
CA LEU A 89 6.80 -35.22 16.22
C LEU A 89 5.72 -34.93 15.17
N THR A 90 4.69 -35.77 15.09
CA THR A 90 3.55 -35.56 14.20
C THR A 90 2.80 -34.28 14.54
N GLU A 91 2.55 -34.03 15.82
CA GLU A 91 1.86 -32.85 16.32
C GLU A 91 2.65 -31.55 16.03
N ILE A 92 3.99 -31.61 16.17
CA ILE A 92 4.84 -30.45 15.81
C ILE A 92 4.77 -30.18 14.31
N ASN A 93 4.91 -31.21 13.48
CA ASN A 93 4.82 -31.04 12.03
C ASN A 93 3.47 -30.47 11.59
N GLN A 94 2.39 -30.96 12.18
CA GLN A 94 1.05 -30.42 11.93
C GLN A 94 0.94 -28.93 12.32
N ARG A 95 1.48 -28.54 13.48
CA ARG A 95 1.51 -27.12 13.90
C ARG A 95 2.30 -26.24 12.92
N ILE A 96 3.42 -26.74 12.37
CA ILE A 96 4.21 -26.03 11.36
C ILE A 96 3.38 -25.83 10.08
N GLU A 97 2.66 -26.85 9.64
CA GLU A 97 1.80 -26.77 8.46
C GLU A 97 0.63 -25.79 8.65
N GLU A 98 -0.05 -25.87 9.79
CA GLU A 98 -1.15 -24.97 10.17
C GLU A 98 -0.65 -23.52 10.27
N PHE A 99 0.51 -23.29 10.89
CA PHE A 99 1.11 -21.97 10.97
C PHE A 99 1.43 -21.40 9.59
N ASN A 100 2.02 -22.19 8.70
CA ASN A 100 2.31 -21.74 7.33
C ASN A 100 1.07 -21.35 6.53
N GLN A 101 -0.05 -22.03 6.78
CA GLN A 101 -1.32 -21.70 6.11
C GLN A 101 -1.96 -20.42 6.69
N SER A 102 -2.01 -20.31 8.03
CA SER A 102 -2.65 -19.17 8.69
C SER A 102 -1.87 -17.89 8.53
N ILE A 103 -0.55 -17.91 8.68
CA ILE A 103 0.28 -16.72 8.67
C ILE A 103 0.21 -15.94 7.35
N GLN A 104 0.10 -16.63 6.21
CA GLN A 104 -0.05 -15.99 4.91
C GLN A 104 -1.35 -15.17 4.84
N GLN A 105 -2.44 -15.71 5.39
CA GLN A 105 -3.73 -15.03 5.42
C GLN A 105 -3.72 -13.85 6.41
N GLU A 106 -3.10 -14.04 7.57
CA GLU A 106 -2.99 -13.00 8.59
C GLU A 106 -2.16 -11.80 8.10
N LEU A 107 -1.00 -12.05 7.49
CA LEU A 107 -0.17 -10.99 6.91
C LEU A 107 -0.88 -10.26 5.76
N ALA A 108 -1.62 -10.98 4.92
CA ALA A 108 -2.40 -10.35 3.85
C ALA A 108 -3.55 -9.49 4.40
N ALA A 109 -4.26 -9.97 5.42
CA ALA A 109 -5.31 -9.20 6.10
C ALA A 109 -4.75 -7.96 6.79
N GLN A 110 -3.63 -8.07 7.51
CA GLN A 110 -2.95 -6.96 8.15
C GLN A 110 -2.49 -5.91 7.13
N GLN A 111 -1.94 -6.35 6.00
CA GLN A 111 -1.57 -5.43 4.93
C GLN A 111 -2.76 -4.63 4.43
N GLN A 112 -3.89 -5.29 4.20
CA GLN A 112 -5.11 -4.61 3.76
C GLN A 112 -5.64 -3.62 4.81
N GLU A 113 -5.62 -4.01 6.08
CA GLU A 113 -6.04 -3.16 7.19
C GLU A 113 -5.18 -1.89 7.31
N LEU A 114 -3.86 -2.02 7.13
CA LEU A 114 -2.94 -0.89 7.16
C LEU A 114 -3.06 0.02 5.93
N LEU A 115 -3.30 -0.55 4.74
CA LEU A 115 -3.37 0.22 3.50
C LEU A 115 -4.70 0.94 3.30
N ALA A 116 -5.82 0.38 3.76
CA ALA A 116 -7.15 0.94 3.54
C ALA A 116 -7.29 2.39 4.04
N PRO A 117 -6.92 2.76 5.28
CA PRO A 117 -7.02 4.13 5.75
C PRO A 117 -6.08 5.10 5.02
N ILE A 118 -4.91 4.64 4.56
CA ILE A 118 -3.95 5.45 3.79
C ILE A 118 -4.54 5.80 2.43
N GLN A 119 -5.09 4.81 1.73
CA GLN A 119 -5.75 5.01 0.45
C GLN A 119 -6.99 5.91 0.58
N GLN A 120 -7.78 5.71 1.61
CA GLN A 120 -8.93 6.56 1.90
C GLN A 120 -8.51 8.02 2.11
N LYS A 121 -7.48 8.28 2.93
CA LYS A 121 -6.96 9.62 3.17
C LYS A 121 -6.45 10.28 1.89
N ALA A 122 -5.73 9.55 1.05
CA ALA A 122 -5.28 10.03 -0.25
C ALA A 122 -6.46 10.38 -1.17
N GLN A 123 -7.48 9.51 -1.21
CA GLN A 123 -8.68 9.73 -2.01
C GLN A 123 -9.47 10.96 -1.54
N GLU A 124 -9.64 11.14 -0.24
CA GLU A 124 -10.33 12.31 0.34
C GLU A 124 -9.60 13.61 0.00
N ALA A 125 -8.26 13.63 0.06
CA ALA A 125 -7.46 14.79 -0.33
C ALA A 125 -7.65 15.14 -1.81
N VAL A 126 -7.61 14.15 -2.70
CA VAL A 126 -7.85 14.35 -4.15
C VAL A 126 -9.27 14.83 -4.40
N GLN A 127 -10.27 14.24 -3.76
CA GLN A 127 -11.69 14.65 -3.89
C GLN A 127 -11.92 16.10 -3.42
N LYS A 128 -11.26 16.51 -2.33
CA LYS A 128 -11.33 17.88 -1.83
C LYS A 128 -10.77 18.86 -2.86
N LEU A 129 -9.58 18.59 -3.39
CA LEU A 129 -8.95 19.40 -4.43
C LEU A 129 -9.79 19.46 -5.70
N ALA A 130 -10.41 18.34 -6.08
CA ALA A 130 -11.31 18.26 -7.23
C ALA A 130 -12.52 19.20 -7.07
N LYS A 131 -13.16 19.17 -5.92
CA LYS A 131 -14.32 20.03 -5.60
C LYS A 131 -13.93 21.51 -5.57
N GLU A 132 -12.84 21.85 -4.89
CA GLU A 132 -12.33 23.21 -4.78
C GLU A 132 -11.91 23.80 -6.13
N GLY A 133 -11.30 22.97 -6.99
CA GLY A 133 -10.86 23.36 -8.34
C GLY A 133 -11.97 23.37 -9.40
N GLY A 134 -13.15 22.83 -9.08
CA GLY A 134 -14.26 22.69 -10.01
C GLY A 134 -13.98 21.72 -11.16
N TYR A 135 -13.21 20.67 -10.89
CA TYR A 135 -12.93 19.61 -11.86
C TYR A 135 -14.11 18.64 -11.95
N ILE A 136 -14.47 18.24 -13.17
CA ILE A 136 -15.55 17.27 -13.42
C ILE A 136 -15.06 15.85 -13.14
N TYR A 137 -13.83 15.56 -13.56
CA TYR A 137 -13.16 14.28 -13.34
C TYR A 137 -11.72 14.51 -12.89
N VAL A 138 -11.27 13.68 -11.96
CA VAL A 138 -9.85 13.47 -11.65
C VAL A 138 -9.57 12.01 -11.89
N MET A 139 -8.63 11.73 -12.76
CA MET A 139 -8.31 10.37 -13.20
C MET A 139 -6.91 9.98 -12.78
N ASP A 140 -6.70 8.71 -12.46
CA ASP A 140 -5.36 8.19 -12.15
C ASP A 140 -4.57 8.00 -13.44
N VAL A 141 -3.36 8.55 -13.51
CA VAL A 141 -2.46 8.41 -14.67
C VAL A 141 -2.16 6.95 -15.00
N ALA A 142 -2.18 6.05 -14.01
CA ALA A 142 -1.96 4.63 -14.22
C ALA A 142 -3.01 3.95 -15.11
N THR A 143 -4.18 4.58 -15.30
CA THR A 143 -5.26 4.04 -16.13
C THR A 143 -5.25 4.55 -17.58
N PHE A 144 -4.37 5.51 -17.92
CA PHE A 144 -4.31 6.14 -19.23
C PHE A 144 -3.05 5.76 -19.99
N LEU A 145 -3.20 5.65 -21.31
CA LEU A 145 -2.06 5.52 -22.23
C LEU A 145 -1.50 6.90 -22.63
N TYR A 146 -2.33 7.94 -22.53
CA TYR A 146 -1.96 9.30 -22.91
C TYR A 146 -2.79 10.34 -22.13
N VAL A 147 -2.15 11.40 -21.70
CA VAL A 147 -2.78 12.58 -21.08
C VAL A 147 -2.26 13.82 -21.81
N ASP A 148 -3.18 14.65 -22.29
CA ASP A 148 -2.84 15.97 -22.84
C ASP A 148 -2.69 16.98 -21.69
N GLU A 149 -1.46 17.30 -21.33
CA GLU A 149 -1.14 18.24 -20.26
C GLU A 149 -1.66 19.66 -20.51
N ALA A 150 -1.96 20.04 -21.75
CA ALA A 150 -2.56 21.33 -22.06
C ALA A 150 -4.05 21.40 -21.70
N GLN A 151 -4.73 20.27 -21.61
CA GLN A 151 -6.16 20.17 -21.33
C GLN A 151 -6.51 19.51 -19.98
N SER A 152 -5.55 18.85 -19.34
CA SER A 152 -5.71 18.17 -18.07
C SER A 152 -4.71 18.70 -17.04
N VAL A 153 -5.18 19.10 -15.89
CA VAL A 153 -4.34 19.66 -14.81
C VAL A 153 -3.79 18.52 -13.95
N ASP A 154 -2.48 18.49 -13.75
CA ASP A 154 -1.85 17.59 -12.79
C ASP A 154 -2.09 18.06 -11.35
N LEU A 155 -2.88 17.30 -10.60
CA LEU A 155 -3.14 17.55 -9.17
C LEU A 155 -2.13 16.88 -8.24
N THR A 156 -1.22 16.07 -8.75
CA THR A 156 -0.23 15.35 -7.91
C THR A 156 0.55 16.30 -7.00
N PRO A 157 1.11 17.44 -7.48
CA PRO A 157 1.86 18.34 -6.59
C PRO A 157 0.99 18.99 -5.50
N ALA A 158 -0.27 19.32 -5.84
CA ALA A 158 -1.21 19.88 -4.85
C ALA A 158 -1.65 18.84 -3.82
N ALA A 159 -1.90 17.61 -4.25
CA ALA A 159 -2.27 16.50 -3.38
C ALA A 159 -1.10 16.12 -2.45
N ARG A 160 0.14 16.10 -2.94
CA ARG A 160 1.34 15.89 -2.13
C ARG A 160 1.44 16.90 -0.97
N ARG A 161 1.24 18.18 -1.26
CA ARG A 161 1.22 19.22 -0.21
C ARG A 161 0.08 19.02 0.79
N ALA A 162 -1.12 18.69 0.31
CA ALA A 162 -2.27 18.44 1.17
C ALA A 162 -2.09 17.22 2.08
N LEU A 163 -1.33 16.22 1.64
CA LEU A 163 -1.02 14.99 2.38
C LEU A 163 0.27 15.11 3.22
N GLY A 164 0.94 16.27 3.21
CA GLY A 164 2.17 16.49 3.97
C GLY A 164 3.39 15.73 3.43
N ILE A 165 3.36 15.35 2.15
CA ILE A 165 4.48 14.68 1.49
C ILE A 165 5.56 15.72 1.14
N PRO A 166 6.80 15.62 1.66
CA PRO A 166 7.88 16.55 1.36
C PRO A 166 8.21 16.59 -0.14
N GLU A 167 8.56 17.74 -0.65
CA GLU A 167 8.95 17.87 -2.08
C GLU A 167 10.18 17.04 -2.42
N SER A 168 11.13 16.92 -1.50
CA SER A 168 12.35 16.10 -1.66
C SER A 168 12.10 14.61 -1.69
N ARG A 169 10.92 14.15 -1.24
CA ARG A 169 10.57 12.73 -1.20
C ARG A 169 10.03 12.30 -2.55
N THR A 170 10.77 11.49 -3.28
CA THR A 170 10.41 10.97 -4.60
C THR A 170 10.34 9.42 -4.56
N LEU A 171 9.73 8.81 -5.58
CA LEU A 171 9.76 7.36 -5.71
C LEU A 171 11.19 6.82 -5.84
N GLU A 172 12.09 7.59 -6.48
CA GLU A 172 13.49 7.22 -6.59
C GLU A 172 14.21 7.27 -5.23
N SER A 173 13.99 8.33 -4.44
CA SER A 173 14.56 8.41 -3.09
C SER A 173 14.04 7.29 -2.20
N LEU A 174 12.76 6.97 -2.27
CA LEU A 174 12.17 5.86 -1.54
C LEU A 174 12.76 4.51 -1.95
N GLN A 175 12.95 4.26 -3.25
CA GLN A 175 13.58 3.03 -3.71
C GLN A 175 15.02 2.89 -3.20
N ALA A 176 15.79 3.99 -3.21
CA ALA A 176 17.14 4.00 -2.66
C ALA A 176 17.16 3.69 -1.15
N GLU A 177 16.24 4.28 -0.38
CA GLU A 177 16.08 4.01 1.06
C GLU A 177 15.76 2.54 1.32
N LEU A 178 14.77 1.98 0.60
CA LEU A 178 14.38 0.58 0.76
C LEU A 178 15.50 -0.40 0.37
N ALA A 179 16.25 -0.10 -0.70
CA ALA A 179 17.40 -0.90 -1.10
C ALA A 179 18.51 -0.87 -0.04
N ALA A 180 18.78 0.29 0.56
CA ALA A 180 19.75 0.42 1.64
C ALA A 180 19.34 -0.38 2.90
N GLN A 181 18.06 -0.33 3.26
CA GLN A 181 17.52 -1.11 4.39
C GLN A 181 17.65 -2.63 4.17
N GLN A 182 17.36 -3.10 2.95
CA GLN A 182 17.51 -4.52 2.61
C GLN A 182 18.95 -5.01 2.69
N GLN A 183 19.93 -4.18 2.29
CA GLN A 183 21.34 -4.52 2.40
C GLN A 183 21.82 -4.61 3.86
N GLN A 184 21.29 -3.74 4.73
CA GLN A 184 21.61 -3.77 6.17
C GLN A 184 21.00 -4.99 6.88
N ALA A 185 19.83 -5.43 6.47
CA ALA A 185 19.18 -6.61 7.05
C ALA A 185 19.84 -7.95 6.67
N GLN A 186 20.73 -7.97 5.66
CA GLN A 186 21.46 -9.16 5.20
C GLN A 186 22.88 -9.28 5.79
N GLN A 187 23.32 -8.34 6.59
CA GLN A 187 24.61 -8.33 7.29
C GLN A 187 24.48 -8.78 8.75
#